data_2bc74e65f5c1c339b17aa57527039c3f
#
_entry.id   2bc74e65f5c1c339b17aa57527039c3f
#
_cell.length_a   1.000
_cell.length_b   1.000
_cell.length_c   1.000
_cell.angle_alpha   90.00
_cell.angle_beta   90.00
_cell.angle_gamma   90.00
#
_symmetry.space_group_name_H-M   'P 1'
#
loop_
_entity.id
_entity.type
_entity.pdbx_description
1 polymer ?
#
loop_
_entity_poly.entity_id
_entity_poly.type
_entity_poly.pdbx_seq_one_letter_code
_entity_poly.pdbx_strand_id
1 'polypeptide(L)'
;MATFRHEPTGKRFLFIHIPRTGGRYVGGNLTMNGFELEGNNNKFVEGVELAHFHRKLCEKHLRVRGIPHFTIVRNPIDRFRSAFFNLQFMPGCGDGQVTNISAIMKDLYSLSTDVRTYNWYRPMVDFVTEKTKVWKFEDGFSDDFFSWLSDVIGIDVNLKDISYTNIGYGINDRTFQNTQDLPDEVIEHITKFYHNDIEQFYPELK
;
A
#
# COMPACT_ATOMS: atom_id res chain seq x y z
N MET A 1 -0.79 8.14 0.96
CA MET A 1 -1.52 8.52 -0.26
C MET A 1 -0.79 9.67 -0.93
N ALA A 2 -0.60 9.59 -2.23
CA ALA A 2 0.23 10.54 -2.95
C ALA A 2 -0.58 11.17 -4.10
N THR A 3 -0.69 12.48 -4.10
CA THR A 3 -1.13 13.21 -5.30
C THR A 3 0.06 13.41 -6.19
N PHE A 4 -0.06 12.98 -7.43
CA PHE A 4 0.94 13.19 -8.47
C PHE A 4 0.42 14.22 -9.47
N ARG A 5 1.32 15.07 -9.97
CA ARG A 5 1.08 16.02 -11.05
C ARG A 5 2.03 15.70 -12.19
N HIS A 6 1.50 15.57 -13.40
CA HIS A 6 2.30 15.45 -14.60
C HIS A 6 2.78 16.82 -15.04
N GLU A 7 4.08 17.08 -14.95
CA GLU A 7 4.64 18.41 -15.20
C GLU A 7 4.25 18.98 -16.58
N PRO A 8 4.38 18.22 -17.70
CA PRO A 8 4.10 18.79 -19.02
C PRO A 8 2.64 19.18 -19.25
N THR A 9 1.68 18.48 -18.63
CA THR A 9 0.25 18.68 -18.87
C THR A 9 -0.49 19.34 -17.72
N GLY A 10 0.11 19.40 -16.54
CA GLY A 10 -0.54 19.83 -15.31
C GLY A 10 -1.63 18.91 -14.79
N LYS A 11 -1.92 17.79 -15.46
CA LYS A 11 -2.91 16.81 -15.01
C LYS A 11 -2.50 16.19 -13.68
N ARG A 12 -3.50 15.92 -12.84
CA ARG A 12 -3.31 15.37 -11.49
C ARG A 12 -4.08 14.09 -11.32
N PHE A 13 -3.54 13.19 -10.53
CA PHE A 13 -4.24 11.99 -10.06
C PHE A 13 -3.79 11.64 -8.64
N LEU A 14 -4.54 10.76 -7.99
CA LEU A 14 -4.29 10.31 -6.64
C LEU A 14 -3.91 8.84 -6.68
N PHE A 15 -2.70 8.51 -6.25
CA PHE A 15 -2.30 7.15 -5.94
C PHE A 15 -2.60 6.85 -4.47
N ILE A 16 -3.59 6.01 -4.25
CA ILE A 16 -3.93 5.52 -2.92
C ILE A 16 -2.94 4.42 -2.55
N HIS A 17 -1.87 4.81 -1.87
CA HIS A 17 -0.83 3.87 -1.48
C HIS A 17 -1.26 3.06 -0.26
N ILE A 18 -1.83 1.88 -0.50
CA ILE A 18 -2.02 0.88 0.56
C ILE A 18 -0.66 0.30 0.93
N PRO A 19 -0.29 0.27 2.22
CA PRO A 19 1.01 -0.27 2.62
C PRO A 19 1.17 -1.75 2.20
N ARG A 20 2.38 -2.12 1.77
CA ARG A 20 2.79 -3.49 1.41
C ARG A 20 2.19 -4.06 0.12
N THR A 21 1.79 -3.18 -0.81
CA THR A 21 1.24 -3.55 -2.12
C THR A 21 2.13 -3.10 -3.30
N GLY A 22 3.42 -2.88 -3.10
CA GLY A 22 4.34 -2.48 -4.18
C GLY A 22 4.38 -0.98 -4.50
N GLY A 23 3.78 -0.14 -3.67
CA GLY A 23 3.63 1.29 -3.94
C GLY A 23 4.93 2.07 -4.18
N ARG A 24 6.07 1.64 -3.61
CA ARG A 24 7.37 2.25 -3.87
C ARG A 24 7.81 2.08 -5.32
N TYR A 25 7.63 0.87 -5.86
CA TYR A 25 7.96 0.57 -7.25
C TYR A 25 7.13 1.43 -8.20
N VAL A 26 5.81 1.49 -7.97
CA VAL A 26 4.91 2.31 -8.79
C VAL A 26 5.24 3.80 -8.67
N GLY A 27 5.46 4.31 -7.47
CA GLY A 27 5.83 5.71 -7.24
C GLY A 27 7.15 6.08 -7.94
N GLY A 28 8.15 5.20 -7.92
CA GLY A 28 9.41 5.37 -8.63
C GLY A 28 9.21 5.44 -10.16
N ASN A 29 8.42 4.53 -10.72
CA ASN A 29 8.08 4.54 -12.15
C ASN A 29 7.35 5.82 -12.55
N LEU A 30 6.39 6.28 -11.75
CA LEU A 30 5.69 7.55 -12.00
C LEU A 30 6.67 8.71 -12.04
N THR A 31 7.58 8.81 -11.07
CA THR A 31 8.60 9.88 -11.05
C THR A 31 9.46 9.86 -12.32
N MET A 32 9.89 8.69 -12.77
CA MET A 32 10.69 8.55 -14.01
C MET A 32 9.88 8.84 -15.29
N ASN A 33 8.57 8.84 -15.22
CA ASN A 33 7.68 9.26 -16.31
C ASN A 33 7.25 10.73 -16.22
N GLY A 34 7.97 11.56 -15.46
CA GLY A 34 7.73 13.00 -15.39
C GLY A 34 6.58 13.41 -14.47
N PHE A 35 6.21 12.55 -13.53
CA PHE A 35 5.25 12.91 -12.50
C PHE A 35 5.96 13.40 -11.25
N GLU A 36 5.58 14.57 -10.79
CA GLU A 36 5.99 15.10 -9.50
C GLU A 36 5.01 14.71 -8.41
N LEU A 37 5.57 14.35 -7.28
CA LEU A 37 4.82 14.13 -6.06
C LEU A 37 4.45 15.47 -5.44
N GLU A 38 3.16 15.78 -5.37
CA GLU A 38 2.67 16.98 -4.69
C GLU A 38 2.66 16.79 -3.17
N GLY A 39 3.40 17.65 -2.48
CA GLY A 39 3.45 17.66 -1.03
C GLY A 39 4.54 16.78 -0.42
N ASN A 40 4.63 16.82 0.88
CA ASN A 40 5.62 16.06 1.65
C ASN A 40 4.99 14.77 2.19
N ASN A 41 5.23 13.65 1.53
CA ASN A 41 4.72 12.34 1.92
C ASN A 41 5.19 11.89 3.29
N ASN A 42 6.32 12.39 3.76
CA ASN A 42 6.86 12.08 5.10
C ASN A 42 6.21 12.94 6.20
N LYS A 43 5.25 13.80 5.86
CA LYS A 43 4.52 14.59 6.85
C LYS A 43 3.54 13.69 7.60
N PHE A 44 3.57 13.79 8.91
CA PHE A 44 2.60 13.13 9.79
C PHE A 44 1.44 14.07 10.12
N VAL A 45 0.23 13.56 10.04
CA VAL A 45 -1.00 14.24 10.46
C VAL A 45 -1.82 13.24 11.27
N GLU A 46 -2.22 13.64 12.46
CA GLU A 46 -2.92 12.74 13.41
C GLU A 46 -2.17 11.43 13.69
N GLY A 47 -0.83 11.48 13.69
CA GLY A 47 0.03 10.33 13.92
C GLY A 47 0.21 9.40 12.73
N VAL A 48 -0.46 9.65 11.60
CA VAL A 48 -0.36 8.84 10.39
C VAL A 48 0.46 9.59 9.34
N GLU A 49 1.38 8.88 8.71
CA GLU A 49 2.13 9.39 7.56
C GLU A 49 1.20 9.66 6.37
N LEU A 50 1.33 10.81 5.74
CA LEU A 50 0.49 11.23 4.63
C LEU A 50 0.47 10.19 3.49
N ALA A 51 1.60 9.53 3.24
CA ALA A 51 1.71 8.44 2.27
C ALA A 51 0.72 7.30 2.53
N HIS A 52 0.36 7.06 3.79
CA HIS A 52 -0.45 5.93 4.22
C HIS A 52 -1.85 6.34 4.73
N PHE A 53 -2.36 7.49 4.32
CA PHE A 53 -3.71 7.92 4.70
C PHE A 53 -4.74 6.92 4.20
N HIS A 54 -5.63 6.50 5.09
CA HIS A 54 -6.86 5.80 4.73
C HIS A 54 -7.95 6.82 4.31
N ARG A 55 -9.06 6.33 3.76
CA ARG A 55 -10.12 7.14 3.16
C ARG A 55 -10.59 8.32 4.04
N LYS A 56 -10.90 8.07 5.32
CA LYS A 56 -11.40 9.11 6.22
C LYS A 56 -10.42 10.27 6.41
N LEU A 57 -9.11 9.97 6.53
CA LEU A 57 -8.08 11.00 6.62
C LEU A 57 -7.93 11.78 5.32
N CYS A 58 -8.09 11.12 4.18
CA CYS A 58 -8.05 11.78 2.89
C CYS A 58 -9.20 12.74 2.69
N GLU A 59 -10.41 12.30 2.99
CA GLU A 59 -11.61 13.15 2.90
C GLU A 59 -11.50 14.36 3.81
N LYS A 60 -10.87 14.21 4.98
CA LYS A 60 -10.70 15.28 5.98
C LYS A 60 -9.62 16.30 5.60
N HIS A 61 -8.48 15.82 5.06
CA HIS A 61 -7.27 16.64 4.94
C HIS A 61 -6.88 16.97 3.50
N LEU A 62 -7.41 16.26 2.50
CA LEU A 62 -7.02 16.42 1.10
C LEU A 62 -8.19 16.88 0.23
N ARG A 63 -7.90 17.80 -0.70
CA ARG A 63 -8.85 18.25 -1.71
C ARG A 63 -8.78 17.34 -2.93
N VAL A 64 -9.34 16.13 -2.81
CA VAL A 64 -9.21 15.09 -3.86
C VAL A 64 -10.49 14.86 -4.68
N ARG A 65 -11.50 15.71 -4.53
CA ARG A 65 -12.76 15.58 -5.30
C ARG A 65 -12.50 15.77 -6.78
N GLY A 66 -13.01 14.84 -7.59
CA GLY A 66 -12.93 14.92 -9.06
C GLY A 66 -11.56 14.56 -9.65
N ILE A 67 -10.60 14.15 -8.84
CA ILE A 67 -9.29 13.68 -9.31
C ILE A 67 -9.37 12.18 -9.59
N PRO A 68 -8.93 11.69 -10.77
CA PRO A 68 -8.79 10.26 -11.02
C PRO A 68 -7.94 9.61 -9.93
N HIS A 69 -8.32 8.42 -9.48
CA HIS A 69 -7.57 7.75 -8.44
C HIS A 69 -7.55 6.23 -8.61
N PHE A 70 -6.44 5.66 -8.24
CA PHE A 70 -6.22 4.23 -8.29
C PHE A 70 -5.47 3.72 -7.06
N THR A 71 -5.51 2.43 -6.89
CA THR A 71 -4.76 1.71 -5.86
C THR A 71 -4.29 0.36 -6.37
N ILE A 72 -3.37 -0.23 -5.62
CA ILE A 72 -2.96 -1.62 -5.77
C ILE A 72 -3.40 -2.35 -4.51
N VAL A 73 -4.06 -3.47 -4.71
CA VAL A 73 -4.42 -4.42 -3.64
C VAL A 73 -3.51 -5.64 -3.72
N ARG A 74 -3.42 -6.38 -2.64
CA ARG A 74 -2.62 -7.61 -2.55
C ARG A 74 -3.37 -8.64 -1.74
N ASN A 75 -3.18 -9.94 -2.05
CA ASN A 75 -3.72 -11.01 -1.23
C ASN A 75 -3.58 -10.67 0.27
N PRO A 76 -4.67 -10.62 1.04
CA PRO A 76 -4.64 -10.13 2.43
C PRO A 76 -3.67 -10.89 3.33
N ILE A 77 -3.52 -12.21 3.12
CA ILE A 77 -2.60 -13.07 3.88
C ILE A 77 -1.15 -12.69 3.55
N ASP A 78 -0.81 -12.55 2.27
CA ASP A 78 0.53 -12.18 1.84
C ASP A 78 0.89 -10.74 2.19
N ARG A 79 -0.09 -9.84 2.14
CA ARG A 79 0.08 -8.47 2.59
C ARG A 79 0.36 -8.42 4.10
N PHE A 80 -0.42 -9.16 4.89
CA PHE A 80 -0.21 -9.29 6.34
C PHE A 80 1.19 -9.86 6.63
N ARG A 81 1.55 -10.98 5.99
CA ARG A 81 2.89 -11.59 6.12
C ARG A 81 3.99 -10.57 5.83
N SER A 82 3.86 -9.83 4.74
CA SER A 82 4.80 -8.77 4.37
C SER A 82 4.86 -7.63 5.39
N ALA A 83 3.75 -7.23 5.98
CA ALA A 83 3.71 -6.23 7.04
C ALA A 83 4.39 -6.75 8.31
N PHE A 84 4.01 -7.93 8.75
CA PHE A 84 4.52 -8.56 9.97
C PHE A 84 6.04 -8.68 9.97
N PHE A 85 6.60 -9.31 8.94
CA PHE A 85 8.05 -9.50 8.88
C PHE A 85 8.84 -8.20 8.66
N ASN A 86 8.27 -7.21 7.99
CA ASN A 86 8.97 -5.94 7.79
C ASN A 86 8.97 -5.04 9.02
N LEU A 87 7.89 -5.01 9.81
CA LEU A 87 7.84 -4.21 11.03
C LEU A 87 8.86 -4.69 12.09
N GLN A 88 9.21 -5.98 12.08
CA GLN A 88 10.23 -6.51 12.98
C GLN A 88 11.60 -5.84 12.82
N PHE A 89 11.88 -5.24 11.66
CA PHE A 89 13.18 -4.68 11.31
C PHE A 89 13.21 -3.16 11.22
N MET A 90 12.09 -2.49 11.52
CA MET A 90 12.06 -1.02 11.51
C MET A 90 12.55 -0.46 12.85
N PRO A 91 13.59 0.40 12.83
CA PRO A 91 14.04 1.10 14.05
C PRO A 91 12.87 1.92 14.65
N GLY A 92 12.65 1.77 15.95
CA GLY A 92 11.60 2.48 16.68
C GLY A 92 10.21 1.83 16.67
N CYS A 93 9.99 0.79 15.84
CA CYS A 93 8.78 -0.03 15.93
C CYS A 93 9.00 -1.29 16.78
N GLY A 94 10.23 -1.46 17.30
CA GLY A 94 10.76 -2.73 17.79
C GLY A 94 10.66 -2.96 19.31
N ASP A 95 9.73 -2.34 20.02
CA ASP A 95 9.56 -2.63 21.45
C ASP A 95 8.88 -4.00 21.72
N GLY A 96 9.05 -4.95 20.82
CA GLY A 96 8.61 -6.35 20.98
C GLY A 96 7.10 -6.58 20.92
N GLN A 97 6.30 -5.53 20.95
CA GLN A 97 4.84 -5.68 21.01
C GLN A 97 4.17 -5.97 19.67
N VAL A 98 4.73 -5.47 18.55
CA VAL A 98 4.13 -5.61 17.22
C VAL A 98 4.64 -6.85 16.49
N THR A 99 5.66 -7.50 17.03
CA THR A 99 6.38 -8.63 16.41
C THR A 99 6.02 -10.00 16.97
N ASN A 100 5.11 -10.04 17.94
CA ASN A 100 4.70 -11.28 18.57
C ASN A 100 3.37 -11.76 17.98
N ILE A 101 3.38 -12.91 17.32
CA ILE A 101 2.18 -13.58 16.80
C ILE A 101 1.08 -13.65 17.87
N SER A 102 1.44 -13.95 19.13
CA SER A 102 0.46 -14.02 20.23
C SER A 102 -0.23 -12.67 20.50
N ALA A 103 0.46 -11.53 20.31
CA ALA A 103 -0.14 -10.21 20.45
C ALA A 103 -1.10 -9.92 19.29
N ILE A 104 -0.74 -10.33 18.07
CA ILE A 104 -1.60 -10.21 16.89
C ILE A 104 -2.86 -11.03 17.05
N MET A 105 -2.74 -12.27 17.52
CA MET A 105 -3.87 -13.15 17.78
C MET A 105 -4.81 -12.61 18.85
N LYS A 106 -4.30 -11.79 19.79
CA LYS A 106 -5.13 -11.18 20.84
C LYS A 106 -5.96 -10.01 20.32
N ASP A 107 -5.40 -9.13 19.52
CA ASP A 107 -6.09 -7.91 19.12
C ASP A 107 -5.56 -7.30 17.81
N LEU A 108 -5.81 -7.97 16.70
CA LEU A 108 -5.48 -7.47 15.38
C LEU A 108 -6.24 -6.18 15.05
N TYR A 109 -7.44 -5.99 15.63
CA TYR A 109 -8.22 -4.77 15.41
C TYR A 109 -7.49 -3.54 15.98
N SER A 110 -7.04 -3.58 17.22
CA SER A 110 -6.27 -2.48 17.81
C SER A 110 -4.98 -2.21 17.04
N LEU A 111 -4.29 -3.27 16.61
CA LEU A 111 -3.09 -3.11 15.77
C LEU A 111 -3.39 -2.45 14.43
N SER A 112 -4.51 -2.75 13.81
CA SER A 112 -4.89 -2.17 12.52
C SER A 112 -5.17 -0.68 12.59
N THR A 113 -5.52 -0.17 13.76
CA THR A 113 -5.82 1.25 14.03
C THR A 113 -4.68 1.99 14.75
N ASP A 114 -3.68 1.27 15.23
CA ASP A 114 -2.52 1.85 15.92
C ASP A 114 -1.66 2.64 14.92
N VAL A 115 -1.48 3.93 15.18
CA VAL A 115 -0.67 4.83 14.35
C VAL A 115 0.79 4.37 14.22
N ARG A 116 1.31 3.67 15.23
CA ARG A 116 2.68 3.12 15.23
C ARG A 116 2.89 2.03 14.18
N THR A 117 1.82 1.42 13.71
CA THR A 117 1.89 0.40 12.63
C THR A 117 1.81 1.02 11.23
N TYR A 118 1.77 2.35 11.10
CA TYR A 118 1.69 3.09 9.85
C TYR A 118 0.53 2.63 8.94
N ASN A 119 -0.56 2.16 9.51
CA ASN A 119 -1.70 1.54 8.80
C ASN A 119 -1.34 0.23 8.04
N TRP A 120 -0.23 -0.42 8.36
CA TRP A 120 0.20 -1.62 7.63
C TRP A 120 -0.75 -2.81 7.82
N TYR A 121 -1.47 -2.87 8.95
CA TYR A 121 -2.47 -3.91 9.22
C TYR A 121 -3.91 -3.47 8.92
N ARG A 122 -4.12 -2.20 8.54
CA ARG A 122 -5.47 -1.70 8.26
C ARG A 122 -6.06 -2.43 7.04
N PRO A 123 -7.35 -2.87 7.08
CA PRO A 123 -8.02 -3.45 5.92
C PRO A 123 -7.95 -2.55 4.68
N MET A 124 -7.80 -3.16 3.51
CA MET A 124 -7.67 -2.42 2.25
C MET A 124 -8.95 -1.70 1.86
N VAL A 125 -10.10 -2.26 2.23
CA VAL A 125 -11.41 -1.63 2.02
C VAL A 125 -11.52 -0.24 2.69
N ASP A 126 -10.76 0.02 3.76
CA ASP A 126 -10.74 1.32 4.44
C ASP A 126 -10.05 2.42 3.60
N PHE A 127 -9.35 2.06 2.56
CA PHE A 127 -8.61 3.01 1.72
C PHE A 127 -9.38 3.40 0.45
N VAL A 128 -10.30 2.58 -0.01
CA VAL A 128 -10.93 2.70 -1.32
C VAL A 128 -12.35 3.27 -1.27
N THR A 129 -12.82 3.70 -2.42
CA THR A 129 -14.22 4.05 -2.70
C THR A 129 -14.71 3.27 -3.91
N GLU A 130 -15.99 3.30 -4.20
CA GLU A 130 -16.58 2.69 -5.41
C GLU A 130 -15.96 3.21 -6.72
N LYS A 131 -15.39 4.42 -6.69
CA LYS A 131 -14.74 5.06 -7.85
C LYS A 131 -13.27 4.73 -7.98
N THR A 132 -12.68 4.06 -6.98
CA THR A 132 -11.25 3.71 -7.00
C THR A 132 -11.00 2.64 -8.04
N LYS A 133 -10.11 2.91 -8.97
CA LYS A 133 -9.61 1.89 -9.90
C LYS A 133 -8.59 1.01 -9.19
N VAL A 134 -8.72 -0.31 -9.34
CA VAL A 134 -7.96 -1.29 -8.56
C VAL A 134 -7.16 -2.17 -9.50
N TRP A 135 -5.90 -2.40 -9.14
CA TRP A 135 -5.02 -3.40 -9.74
C TRP A 135 -4.60 -4.42 -8.68
N LYS A 136 -4.52 -5.70 -9.03
CA LYS A 136 -4.00 -6.73 -8.12
C LYS A 136 -2.48 -6.81 -8.22
N PHE A 137 -1.79 -6.85 -7.08
CA PHE A 137 -0.34 -7.00 -7.01
C PHE A 137 0.14 -8.29 -7.70
N GLU A 138 -0.66 -9.33 -7.61
CA GLU A 138 -0.41 -10.67 -8.16
C GLU A 138 -0.38 -10.68 -9.69
N ASP A 139 -1.06 -9.72 -10.34
CA ASP A 139 -1.02 -9.56 -11.80
C ASP A 139 0.31 -8.95 -12.29
N GLY A 140 1.19 -8.58 -11.34
CA GLY A 140 2.51 -8.01 -11.62
C GLY A 140 2.46 -6.56 -12.11
N PHE A 141 3.67 -6.04 -12.43
CA PHE A 141 3.86 -4.69 -12.93
C PHE A 141 4.54 -4.71 -14.30
N SER A 142 3.91 -5.42 -15.24
CA SER A 142 4.30 -5.53 -16.64
C SER A 142 3.80 -4.34 -17.47
N ASP A 143 4.02 -4.40 -18.76
CA ASP A 143 3.47 -3.43 -19.72
C ASP A 143 1.93 -3.35 -19.66
N ASP A 144 1.24 -4.45 -19.30
CA ASP A 144 -0.21 -4.45 -19.12
C ASP A 144 -0.65 -3.55 -17.96
N PHE A 145 0.09 -3.57 -16.85
CA PHE A 145 -0.16 -2.64 -15.75
C PHE A 145 0.00 -1.19 -16.19
N PHE A 146 1.06 -0.86 -16.93
CA PHE A 146 1.33 0.50 -17.35
C PHE A 146 0.37 0.98 -18.43
N SER A 147 -0.10 0.09 -19.30
CA SER A 147 -1.18 0.35 -20.24
C SER A 147 -2.49 0.65 -19.50
N TRP A 148 -2.89 -0.20 -18.56
CA TRP A 148 -4.05 0.04 -17.71
C TRP A 148 -3.93 1.36 -16.92
N LEU A 149 -2.76 1.66 -16.36
CA LEU A 149 -2.52 2.89 -15.61
C LEU A 149 -2.67 4.12 -16.51
N SER A 150 -2.12 4.06 -17.72
CA SER A 150 -2.25 5.12 -18.74
C SER A 150 -3.72 5.44 -19.03
N ASP A 151 -4.55 4.42 -19.19
CA ASP A 151 -6.00 4.57 -19.40
C ASP A 151 -6.68 5.23 -18.19
N VAL A 152 -6.31 4.80 -16.98
CA VAL A 152 -6.91 5.31 -15.73
C VAL A 152 -6.61 6.80 -15.52
N ILE A 153 -5.38 7.23 -15.79
CA ILE A 153 -4.95 8.62 -15.53
C ILE A 153 -5.04 9.51 -16.77
N GLY A 154 -5.23 8.92 -17.96
CA GLY A 154 -5.31 9.62 -19.23
C GLY A 154 -4.00 10.27 -19.67
N ILE A 155 -2.87 9.64 -19.37
CA ILE A 155 -1.50 10.05 -19.70
C ILE A 155 -0.68 8.79 -19.95
N ASP A 156 0.10 8.76 -21.02
CA ASP A 156 0.96 7.62 -21.31
C ASP A 156 2.04 7.43 -20.24
N VAL A 157 2.08 6.25 -19.67
CA VAL A 157 3.09 5.81 -18.70
C VAL A 157 3.73 4.53 -19.21
N ASN A 158 5.04 4.52 -19.26
CA ASN A 158 5.78 3.37 -19.74
C ASN A 158 6.59 2.73 -18.60
N LEU A 159 6.75 1.43 -18.66
CA LEU A 159 7.64 0.71 -17.77
C LEU A 159 9.06 1.29 -17.87
N LYS A 160 9.64 1.64 -16.72
CA LYS A 160 11.05 2.02 -16.60
C LYS A 160 11.77 0.94 -15.82
N ASP A 161 12.95 0.60 -16.27
CA ASP A 161 13.83 -0.29 -15.51
C ASP A 161 14.33 0.45 -14.27
N ILE A 162 13.66 0.19 -13.15
CA ILE A 162 14.03 0.73 -11.85
C ILE A 162 14.67 -0.39 -11.06
N SER A 163 15.98 -0.33 -10.88
CA SER A 163 16.60 -1.19 -9.88
C SER A 163 16.07 -0.80 -8.49
N TYR A 164 15.72 -1.76 -7.67
CA TYR A 164 15.24 -1.54 -6.29
C TYR A 164 16.22 -0.71 -5.45
N THR A 165 17.49 -0.65 -5.84
CA THR A 165 18.54 0.17 -5.22
C THR A 165 18.34 1.67 -5.44
N ASN A 166 17.62 2.09 -6.48
CA ASN A 166 17.38 3.51 -6.79
C ASN A 166 16.19 4.10 -6.03
N ILE A 167 15.42 3.30 -5.32
CA ILE A 167 14.26 3.75 -4.54
C ILE A 167 14.69 4.10 -3.10
N GLY A 168 15.72 4.90 -2.97
CA GLY A 168 16.03 5.83 -1.87
C GLY A 168 15.96 5.40 -0.40
N TYR A 169 15.96 4.12 -0.10
CA TYR A 169 16.31 3.59 1.23
C TYR A 169 17.15 2.35 0.99
N GLY A 170 18.37 2.37 1.51
CA GLY A 170 19.27 1.22 1.52
C GLY A 170 18.63 0.00 2.18
N ILE A 171 17.71 -0.59 1.48
CA ILE A 171 17.32 -1.94 1.71
C ILE A 171 18.52 -2.72 1.21
N ASN A 172 19.45 -2.98 2.13
CA ASN A 172 20.35 -4.10 1.94
C ASN A 172 19.50 -5.20 1.29
N ASP A 173 20.05 -5.83 0.29
CA ASP A 173 19.58 -6.92 -0.55
C ASP A 173 19.01 -8.13 0.24
N ARG A 174 18.21 -7.81 1.24
CA ARG A 174 17.33 -8.72 1.93
C ARG A 174 16.08 -8.80 1.06
N THR A 175 16.22 -9.49 -0.06
CA THR A 175 15.12 -10.28 -0.60
C THR A 175 14.60 -11.08 0.60
N PHE A 176 13.69 -10.46 1.34
CA PHE A 176 12.88 -11.20 2.29
C PHE A 176 12.12 -12.23 1.47
N GLN A 177 12.76 -13.34 1.23
CA GLN A 177 12.06 -14.56 1.02
C GLN A 177 11.23 -14.74 2.28
N ASN A 178 9.99 -14.27 2.24
CA ASN A 178 8.97 -14.59 3.24
C ASN A 178 8.63 -16.08 3.09
N THR A 179 9.62 -16.92 3.33
CA THR A 179 9.52 -18.37 3.24
C THR A 179 9.02 -18.98 4.56
N GLN A 180 8.87 -18.17 5.61
CA GLN A 180 8.27 -18.67 6.83
C GLN A 180 6.76 -18.72 6.65
N ASP A 181 6.24 -19.92 6.69
CA ASP A 181 4.80 -20.15 6.71
C ASP A 181 4.20 -19.66 8.03
N LEU A 182 3.07 -19.01 7.93
CA LEU A 182 2.29 -18.67 9.11
C LEU A 182 1.56 -19.95 9.58
N PRO A 183 1.44 -20.19 10.89
CA PRO A 183 0.62 -21.28 11.40
C PRO A 183 -0.83 -21.19 10.90
N ASP A 184 -1.49 -22.33 10.68
CA ASP A 184 -2.85 -22.39 10.15
C ASP A 184 -3.84 -21.60 11.01
N GLU A 185 -3.71 -21.63 12.33
CA GLU A 185 -4.55 -20.86 13.26
C GLU A 185 -4.41 -19.34 13.05
N VAL A 186 -3.21 -18.88 12.67
CA VAL A 186 -2.95 -17.47 12.36
C VAL A 186 -3.58 -17.12 11.02
N ILE A 187 -3.44 -17.98 10.01
CA ILE A 187 -4.08 -17.80 8.70
C ILE A 187 -5.60 -17.71 8.85
N GLU A 188 -6.21 -18.59 9.63
CA GLU A 188 -7.64 -18.57 9.88
C GLU A 188 -8.08 -17.25 10.55
N HIS A 189 -7.32 -16.79 11.56
CA HIS A 189 -7.61 -15.56 12.27
C HIS A 189 -7.53 -14.33 11.37
N ILE A 190 -6.45 -14.19 10.57
CA ILE A 190 -6.29 -13.06 9.66
C ILE A 190 -7.30 -13.12 8.51
N THR A 191 -7.69 -14.30 8.04
CA THR A 191 -8.73 -14.47 7.02
C THR A 191 -10.08 -13.95 7.53
N LYS A 192 -10.43 -14.27 8.75
CA LYS A 192 -11.65 -13.72 9.39
C LYS A 192 -11.58 -12.21 9.55
N PHE A 193 -10.43 -11.68 9.94
CA PHE A 193 -10.23 -10.24 10.11
C PHE A 193 -10.35 -9.48 8.80
N TYR A 194 -9.73 -9.97 7.72
CA TYR A 194 -9.77 -9.36 6.39
C TYR A 194 -10.91 -9.87 5.51
N HIS A 195 -11.98 -10.39 6.11
CA HIS A 195 -13.12 -10.93 5.38
C HIS A 195 -13.66 -9.96 4.31
N ASN A 196 -13.81 -8.67 4.63
CA ASN A 196 -14.27 -7.67 3.69
C ASN A 196 -13.29 -7.42 2.52
N ASP A 197 -11.97 -7.47 2.78
CA ASP A 197 -10.95 -7.39 1.73
C ASP A 197 -11.04 -8.58 0.78
N ILE A 198 -11.24 -9.78 1.35
CA ILE A 198 -11.42 -11.02 0.58
C ILE A 198 -12.70 -10.93 -0.26
N GLU A 199 -13.82 -10.58 0.34
CA GLU A 199 -15.08 -10.45 -0.39
C GLU A 199 -15.02 -9.48 -1.56
N GLN A 200 -14.37 -8.34 -1.35
CA GLN A 200 -14.34 -7.28 -2.34
C GLN A 200 -13.30 -7.50 -3.43
N PHE A 201 -12.12 -8.02 -3.09
CA PHE A 201 -10.98 -8.04 -4.02
C PHE A 201 -10.54 -9.46 -4.41
N TYR A 202 -10.82 -10.46 -3.58
CA TYR A 202 -10.34 -11.84 -3.74
C TYR A 202 -11.43 -12.88 -3.46
N PRO A 203 -12.61 -12.79 -4.11
CA PRO A 203 -13.72 -13.70 -3.85
C PRO A 203 -13.38 -15.18 -4.10
N GLU A 204 -12.32 -15.44 -4.88
CA GLU A 204 -11.77 -16.78 -5.15
C GLU A 204 -11.10 -17.43 -3.95
N LEU A 205 -10.82 -16.68 -2.86
CA LEU A 205 -10.22 -17.19 -1.61
C LEU A 205 -11.26 -17.55 -0.52
N LYS A 206 -12.54 -17.54 -0.87
CA LYS A 206 -13.63 -17.90 0.07
C LYS A 206 -13.70 -19.37 0.36
#